data_edb3d6ec08f9cd05d641500abc4aebc7
#
_entry.id   edb3d6ec08f9cd05d641500abc4aebc7
#
_cell.length_a   1.000
_cell.length_b   1.000
_cell.length_c   1.000
_cell.angle_alpha   90.00
_cell.angle_beta   90.00
_cell.angle_gamma   90.00
#
_symmetry.space_group_name_H-M   'P 1'
#
loop_
_entity.id
_entity.type
_entity.pdbx_description
1 polymer ?
#
loop_
_entity_poly.entity_id
_entity_poly.type
_entity_poly.pdbx_seq_one_letter_code
_entity_poly.pdbx_strand_id
1 'polypeptide(L)'
;TSETLQTCRVDILTQYSLLLTMVSLLEEAVNTLCRIHKDLGQLTTELKDVKGAGLERAARYLKDVVGISGFKDDQSWEYITTIRDCRNMVVHNGGRIKDDFKPKCDKFNIGYREEDSQLYIEYADVMKFYEAILDFMDRAFRLEPSTSTQP
;
A
#
# COMPACT_ATOMS: atom_id res chain seq x y z
N THR A 1 3.08 34.70 -9.29
CA THR A 1 4.49 35.04 -9.40
C THR A 1 5.34 33.79 -9.43
N SER A 2 6.57 33.87 -9.91
CA SER A 2 7.53 32.75 -10.04
C SER A 2 7.76 32.03 -8.71
N GLU A 3 7.82 32.73 -7.60
CA GLU A 3 8.02 32.18 -6.26
C GLU A 3 6.84 31.31 -5.82
N THR A 4 5.60 31.73 -6.08
CA THR A 4 4.40 30.95 -5.73
C THR A 4 4.37 29.61 -6.49
N LEU A 5 4.75 29.62 -7.78
CA LEU A 5 4.83 28.41 -8.60
C LEU A 5 5.94 27.46 -8.15
N GLN A 6 7.07 28.00 -7.70
CA GLN A 6 8.17 27.21 -7.15
C GLN A 6 7.79 26.56 -5.82
N THR A 7 7.14 27.28 -4.93
CA THR A 7 6.68 26.76 -3.64
C THR A 7 5.68 25.62 -3.85
N CYS A 8 4.66 25.81 -4.71
CA CYS A 8 3.70 24.76 -5.01
C CYS A 8 4.36 23.48 -5.61
N ARG A 9 5.41 23.64 -6.43
CA ARG A 9 6.13 22.50 -6.99
C ARG A 9 6.92 21.74 -5.93
N VAL A 10 7.58 22.45 -5.02
CA VAL A 10 8.33 21.84 -3.91
C VAL A 10 7.38 21.06 -3.00
N ASP A 11 6.20 21.61 -2.68
CA ASP A 11 5.20 20.95 -1.85
C ASP A 11 4.72 19.65 -2.50
N ILE A 12 4.36 19.66 -3.77
CA ILE A 12 3.93 18.46 -4.51
C ILE A 12 5.02 17.38 -4.50
N LEU A 13 6.27 17.75 -4.79
CA LEU A 13 7.39 16.81 -4.80
C LEU A 13 7.65 16.22 -3.41
N THR A 14 7.51 17.03 -2.37
CA THR A 14 7.64 16.58 -0.98
C THR A 14 6.56 15.57 -0.63
N GLN A 15 5.30 15.84 -0.95
CA GLN A 15 4.18 14.92 -0.69
C GLN A 15 4.32 13.61 -1.47
N TYR A 16 4.75 13.67 -2.73
CA TYR A 16 5.03 12.49 -3.52
C TYR A 16 6.18 11.66 -2.92
N SER A 17 7.24 12.30 -2.45
CA SER A 17 8.37 11.62 -1.81
C SER A 17 7.94 10.90 -0.52
N LEU A 18 7.10 11.54 0.29
CA LEU A 18 6.53 10.92 1.48
C LEU A 18 5.65 9.71 1.14
N LEU A 19 4.79 9.84 0.12
CA LEU A 19 3.97 8.73 -0.36
C LEU A 19 4.82 7.53 -0.81
N LEU A 20 5.87 7.78 -1.61
CA LEU A 20 6.79 6.75 -2.06
C LEU A 20 7.44 6.03 -0.88
N THR A 21 7.94 6.79 0.09
CA THR A 21 8.61 6.27 1.28
C THR A 21 7.66 5.42 2.12
N MET A 22 6.46 5.91 2.41
CA MET A 22 5.47 5.18 3.22
C MET A 22 5.07 3.84 2.59
N VAL A 23 4.81 3.83 1.29
CA VAL A 23 4.42 2.59 0.61
C VAL A 23 5.59 1.60 0.54
N SER A 24 6.81 2.08 0.36
CA SER A 24 8.00 1.22 0.40
C SER A 24 8.21 0.58 1.77
N LEU A 25 8.01 1.35 2.84
CA LEU A 25 8.07 0.83 4.21
C LEU A 25 6.96 -0.18 4.49
N LEU A 26 5.75 0.06 4.00
CA LEU A 26 4.64 -0.89 4.10
C LEU A 26 4.97 -2.22 3.39
N GLU A 27 5.46 -2.16 2.15
CA GLU A 27 5.84 -3.36 1.39
C GLU A 27 6.96 -4.15 2.10
N GLU A 28 7.97 -3.47 2.63
CA GLU A 28 9.04 -4.11 3.40
C GLU A 28 8.54 -4.72 4.72
N ALA A 29 7.64 -4.05 5.42
CA ALA A 29 7.06 -4.55 6.66
C ALA A 29 6.23 -5.82 6.41
N VAL A 30 5.42 -5.85 5.35
CA VAL A 30 4.63 -7.04 4.98
C VAL A 30 5.53 -8.19 4.51
N ASN A 31 6.59 -7.89 3.76
CA ASN A 31 7.60 -8.90 3.40
C ASN A 31 8.32 -9.46 4.62
N THR A 32 8.60 -8.61 5.62
CA THR A 32 9.17 -9.04 6.91
C THR A 32 8.21 -9.96 7.66
N LEU A 33 6.92 -9.65 7.66
CA LEU A 33 5.89 -10.51 8.24
C LEU A 33 5.90 -11.90 7.58
N CYS A 34 5.99 -11.96 6.24
CA CYS A 34 6.13 -13.23 5.53
C CYS A 34 7.37 -14.02 5.97
N ARG A 35 8.53 -13.35 6.12
CA ARG A 35 9.77 -13.99 6.59
C ARG A 35 9.64 -14.54 8.01
N ILE A 36 9.06 -13.76 8.92
CA ILE A 36 8.82 -14.18 10.30
C ILE A 36 7.97 -15.46 10.32
N HIS A 37 6.85 -15.49 9.62
CA HIS A 37 6.00 -16.67 9.57
C HIS A 37 6.65 -17.87 8.88
N LYS A 38 7.47 -17.63 7.86
CA LYS A 38 8.29 -18.68 7.23
C LYS A 38 9.21 -19.33 8.24
N ASP A 39 9.95 -18.52 9.00
CA ASP A 39 10.95 -19.02 9.96
C ASP A 39 10.26 -19.73 11.13
N LEU A 40 9.20 -19.16 11.70
CA LEU A 40 8.44 -19.77 12.78
C LEU A 40 7.77 -21.09 12.37
N GLY A 41 7.24 -21.14 11.16
CA GLY A 41 6.60 -22.34 10.60
C GLY A 41 7.57 -23.32 9.95
N GLN A 42 8.87 -23.02 9.89
CA GLN A 42 9.88 -23.81 9.17
C GLN A 42 9.46 -24.14 7.73
N LEU A 43 8.84 -23.17 7.06
CA LEU A 43 8.29 -23.35 5.73
C LEU A 43 9.41 -23.36 4.67
N THR A 44 9.30 -24.23 3.68
CA THR A 44 10.29 -24.37 2.61
C THR A 44 10.03 -23.43 1.42
N THR A 45 8.78 -23.01 1.23
CA THR A 45 8.39 -22.13 0.13
C THR A 45 8.89 -20.70 0.37
N GLU A 46 9.58 -20.15 -0.61
CA GLU A 46 10.06 -18.76 -0.57
C GLU A 46 8.98 -17.79 -1.08
N LEU A 47 8.99 -16.56 -0.57
CA LEU A 47 8.08 -15.52 -1.03
C LEU A 47 8.20 -15.28 -2.56
N LYS A 48 9.43 -15.36 -3.10
CA LYS A 48 9.69 -15.18 -4.54
C LYS A 48 9.05 -16.23 -5.44
N ASP A 49 8.74 -17.42 -4.90
CA ASP A 49 8.14 -18.53 -5.64
C ASP A 49 6.62 -18.37 -5.80
N VAL A 50 6.02 -17.43 -5.10
CA VAL A 50 4.60 -17.11 -5.20
C VAL A 50 4.36 -16.10 -6.31
N LYS A 51 3.35 -16.36 -7.15
CA LYS A 51 2.97 -15.46 -8.26
C LYS A 51 2.50 -14.10 -7.76
N GLY A 52 2.83 -13.05 -8.52
CA GLY A 52 2.44 -11.68 -8.26
C GLY A 52 3.63 -10.80 -7.93
N ALA A 53 3.36 -9.61 -7.44
CA ALA A 53 4.36 -8.64 -7.03
C ALA A 53 3.89 -7.84 -5.80
N GLY A 54 4.83 -7.27 -5.06
CA GLY A 54 4.56 -6.37 -3.93
C GLY A 54 3.56 -6.94 -2.94
N LEU A 55 2.64 -6.10 -2.48
CA LEU A 55 1.63 -6.45 -1.47
C LEU A 55 0.74 -7.64 -1.88
N GLU A 56 0.40 -7.78 -3.17
CA GLU A 56 -0.43 -8.89 -3.64
C GLU A 56 0.28 -10.24 -3.52
N ARG A 57 1.57 -10.28 -3.81
CA ARG A 57 2.39 -11.49 -3.61
C ARG A 57 2.47 -11.85 -2.14
N ALA A 58 2.75 -10.88 -1.29
CA ALA A 58 2.85 -11.08 0.15
C ALA A 58 1.52 -11.55 0.76
N ALA A 59 0.40 -10.93 0.38
CA ALA A 59 -0.92 -11.35 0.82
C ALA A 59 -1.26 -12.78 0.40
N ARG A 60 -0.89 -13.16 -0.83
CA ARG A 60 -1.05 -14.53 -1.31
C ARG A 60 -0.18 -15.51 -0.55
N TYR A 61 1.08 -15.16 -0.28
CA TYR A 61 1.97 -15.97 0.52
C TYR A 61 1.41 -16.23 1.92
N LEU A 62 0.96 -15.18 2.60
CA LEU A 62 0.36 -15.29 3.94
C LEU A 62 -0.88 -16.19 3.93
N LYS A 63 -1.72 -16.09 2.90
CA LYS A 63 -2.93 -16.90 2.78
C LYS A 63 -2.62 -18.36 2.41
N ASP A 64 -1.89 -18.58 1.32
CA ASP A 64 -1.80 -19.90 0.68
C ASP A 64 -0.64 -20.74 1.24
N VAL A 65 0.41 -20.12 1.75
CA VAL A 65 1.60 -20.80 2.29
C VAL A 65 1.60 -20.83 3.82
N VAL A 66 1.32 -19.71 4.45
CA VAL A 66 1.30 -19.58 5.92
C VAL A 66 -0.03 -20.02 6.53
N GLY A 67 -1.13 -19.92 5.78
CA GLY A 67 -2.46 -20.27 6.28
C GLY A 67 -3.15 -19.15 7.07
N ILE A 68 -2.74 -17.90 6.91
CA ILE A 68 -3.41 -16.75 7.52
C ILE A 68 -4.58 -16.35 6.64
N SER A 69 -5.79 -16.62 7.11
CA SER A 69 -7.02 -16.07 6.52
C SER A 69 -7.27 -14.64 7.05
N GLY A 70 -7.99 -13.84 6.26
CA GLY A 70 -8.45 -12.52 6.71
C GLY A 70 -7.52 -11.34 6.39
N PHE A 71 -6.33 -11.58 5.86
CA PHE A 71 -5.41 -10.48 5.51
C PHE A 71 -6.02 -9.53 4.46
N LYS A 72 -6.68 -10.07 3.43
CA LYS A 72 -7.39 -9.29 2.40
C LYS A 72 -8.83 -8.94 2.77
N ASP A 73 -9.38 -9.57 3.78
CA ASP A 73 -10.75 -9.35 4.24
C ASP A 73 -10.85 -8.13 5.18
N ASP A 74 -9.71 -7.57 5.57
CA ASP A 74 -9.66 -6.30 6.29
C ASP A 74 -10.27 -5.18 5.41
N GLN A 75 -11.24 -4.46 5.95
CA GLN A 75 -11.91 -3.36 5.24
C GLN A 75 -10.93 -2.27 4.75
N SER A 76 -9.78 -2.17 5.40
CA SER A 76 -8.72 -1.26 4.99
C SER A 76 -7.93 -1.73 3.76
N TRP A 77 -8.03 -3.00 3.37
CA TRP A 77 -7.23 -3.54 2.26
C TRP A 77 -7.41 -2.75 0.95
N GLU A 78 -8.65 -2.44 0.61
CA GLU A 78 -8.94 -1.67 -0.59
C GLU A 78 -8.32 -0.26 -0.51
N TYR A 79 -8.38 0.38 0.66
CA TYR A 79 -7.77 1.69 0.87
C TYR A 79 -6.24 1.61 0.78
N ILE A 80 -5.62 0.65 1.45
CA ILE A 80 -4.17 0.41 1.41
C ILE A 80 -3.68 0.14 -0.02
N THR A 81 -4.39 -0.69 -0.77
CA THR A 81 -4.04 -0.95 -2.18
C THR A 81 -4.28 0.27 -3.06
N THR A 82 -5.24 1.11 -2.76
CA THR A 82 -5.46 2.38 -3.46
C THR A 82 -4.30 3.36 -3.20
N ILE A 83 -3.82 3.48 -1.97
CA ILE A 83 -2.64 4.28 -1.63
C ILE A 83 -1.40 3.78 -2.39
N ARG A 84 -1.19 2.46 -2.45
CA ARG A 84 -0.12 1.85 -3.27
C ARG A 84 -0.28 2.21 -4.76
N ASP A 85 -1.50 2.16 -5.27
CA ASP A 85 -1.78 2.48 -6.68
C ASP A 85 -1.51 3.95 -6.97
N CYS A 86 -1.83 4.87 -6.04
CA CYS A 86 -1.43 6.28 -6.13
C CYS A 86 0.11 6.41 -6.25
N ARG A 87 0.86 5.69 -5.40
CA ARG A 87 2.33 5.66 -5.51
C ARG A 87 2.78 5.17 -6.88
N ASN A 88 2.16 4.13 -7.41
CA ASN A 88 2.51 3.61 -8.73
C ASN A 88 2.22 4.63 -9.84
N MET A 89 1.12 5.40 -9.75
CA MET A 89 0.84 6.50 -10.68
C MET A 89 1.92 7.59 -10.61
N VAL A 90 2.41 7.91 -9.41
CA VAL A 90 3.51 8.86 -9.25
C VAL A 90 4.78 8.36 -9.93
N VAL A 91 5.16 7.11 -9.68
CA VAL A 91 6.42 6.53 -10.21
C VAL A 91 6.39 6.36 -11.72
N HIS A 92 5.29 5.85 -12.26
CA HIS A 92 5.23 5.44 -13.68
C HIS A 92 4.63 6.50 -14.60
N ASN A 93 3.77 7.38 -14.07
CA ASN A 93 3.02 8.36 -14.86
C ASN A 93 3.22 9.80 -14.38
N GLY A 94 4.19 10.06 -13.48
CA GLY A 94 4.42 11.39 -12.92
C GLY A 94 3.24 11.92 -12.10
N GLY A 95 2.42 11.04 -11.53
CA GLY A 95 1.22 11.38 -10.76
C GLY A 95 -0.05 11.57 -11.59
N ARG A 96 -0.02 11.35 -12.90
CA ARG A 96 -1.23 11.39 -13.73
C ARG A 96 -2.01 10.10 -13.56
N ILE A 97 -3.27 10.23 -13.10
CA ILE A 97 -4.18 9.10 -12.90
C ILE A 97 -4.96 8.80 -14.19
N LYS A 98 -5.37 7.54 -14.32
CA LYS A 98 -6.23 7.09 -15.41
C LYS A 98 -7.70 7.31 -15.04
N ASP A 99 -8.56 7.43 -16.05
CA ASP A 99 -9.99 7.67 -15.82
C ASP A 99 -10.68 6.53 -15.05
N ASP A 100 -10.26 5.30 -15.24
CA ASP A 100 -10.75 4.14 -14.52
C ASP A 100 -10.32 4.09 -13.04
N PHE A 101 -9.34 4.92 -12.66
CA PHE A 101 -8.88 5.04 -11.28
C PHE A 101 -9.58 6.17 -10.50
N LYS A 102 -10.17 7.16 -11.20
CA LYS A 102 -10.86 8.29 -10.56
C LYS A 102 -11.94 7.86 -9.55
N PRO A 103 -12.80 6.85 -9.84
CA PRO A 103 -13.79 6.39 -8.86
C PRO A 103 -13.20 5.90 -7.54
N LYS A 104 -11.99 5.32 -7.56
CA LYS A 104 -11.28 4.94 -6.32
C LYS A 104 -10.80 6.16 -5.55
N CYS A 105 -10.28 7.17 -6.26
CA CYS A 105 -9.90 8.43 -5.63
C CYS A 105 -11.11 9.09 -4.96
N ASP A 106 -12.25 9.16 -5.65
CA ASP A 106 -13.49 9.73 -5.12
C ASP A 106 -13.99 8.98 -3.89
N LYS A 107 -13.97 7.64 -3.94
CA LYS A 107 -14.38 6.78 -2.81
C LYS A 107 -13.58 7.07 -1.54
N PHE A 108 -12.30 7.36 -1.66
CA PHE A 108 -11.39 7.58 -0.53
C PHE A 108 -11.01 9.05 -0.31
N ASN A 109 -11.69 9.97 -0.99
CA ASN A 109 -11.41 11.41 -0.94
C ASN A 109 -9.94 11.77 -1.23
N ILE A 110 -9.35 11.10 -2.20
CA ILE A 110 -8.00 11.40 -2.69
C ILE A 110 -8.13 12.43 -3.81
N GLY A 111 -7.50 13.59 -3.62
CA GLY A 111 -7.63 14.70 -4.57
C GLY A 111 -6.90 14.49 -5.90
N TYR A 112 -7.48 14.99 -6.97
CA TYR A 112 -6.85 15.12 -8.27
C TYR A 112 -7.42 16.33 -9.01
N ARG A 113 -6.67 16.87 -9.96
CA ARG A 113 -7.15 17.96 -10.83
C ARG A 113 -7.82 17.36 -12.05
N GLU A 114 -9.03 17.84 -12.36
CA GLU A 114 -9.81 17.32 -13.51
C GLU A 114 -9.16 17.67 -14.87
N GLU A 115 -8.55 18.85 -14.98
CA GLU A 115 -8.04 19.38 -16.26
C GLU A 115 -6.91 18.52 -16.85
N ASP A 116 -6.04 17.97 -15.99
CA ASP A 116 -4.89 17.18 -16.42
C ASP A 116 -4.81 15.80 -15.75
N SER A 117 -5.81 15.46 -14.96
CA SER A 117 -5.88 14.22 -14.18
C SER A 117 -4.68 14.04 -13.25
N GLN A 118 -4.04 15.14 -12.81
CA GLN A 118 -2.90 15.12 -11.94
C GLN A 118 -3.31 14.86 -10.49
N LEU A 119 -2.74 13.85 -9.87
CA LEU A 119 -2.93 13.55 -8.45
C LEU A 119 -2.52 14.75 -7.58
N TYR A 120 -3.41 15.17 -6.71
CA TYR A 120 -3.20 16.28 -5.79
C TYR A 120 -3.30 15.79 -4.35
N ILE A 121 -2.14 15.64 -3.72
CA ILE A 121 -2.01 15.11 -2.35
C ILE A 121 -1.52 16.24 -1.46
N GLU A 122 -2.29 16.57 -0.45
CA GLU A 122 -1.92 17.53 0.58
C GLU A 122 -1.23 16.82 1.76
N TYR A 123 -0.59 17.59 2.62
CA TYR A 123 0.02 17.06 3.85
C TYR A 123 -1.00 16.32 4.72
N ALA A 124 -2.23 16.85 4.82
CA ALA A 124 -3.30 16.18 5.55
C ALA A 124 -3.65 14.79 4.99
N ASP A 125 -3.57 14.61 3.67
CA ASP A 125 -3.78 13.30 3.03
C ASP A 125 -2.64 12.34 3.35
N VAL A 126 -1.40 12.84 3.33
CA VAL A 126 -0.22 12.06 3.73
C VAL A 126 -0.38 11.55 5.16
N MET A 127 -0.86 12.37 6.09
CA MET A 127 -1.09 11.96 7.48
C MET A 127 -2.19 10.90 7.59
N LYS A 128 -3.27 11.02 6.82
CA LYS A 128 -4.33 9.98 6.76
C LYS A 128 -3.80 8.65 6.21
N PHE A 129 -2.97 8.71 5.18
CA PHE A 129 -2.35 7.52 4.61
C PHE A 129 -1.42 6.85 5.63
N TYR A 130 -0.62 7.63 6.32
CA TYR A 130 0.26 7.14 7.38
C TYR A 130 -0.51 6.43 8.49
N GLU A 131 -1.55 7.05 9.03
CA GLU A 131 -2.41 6.47 10.05
C GLU A 131 -3.06 5.15 9.57
N ALA A 132 -3.60 5.14 8.34
CA ALA A 132 -4.19 3.94 7.76
C ALA A 132 -3.18 2.80 7.60
N ILE A 133 -1.95 3.11 7.20
CA ILE A 133 -0.87 2.14 7.07
C ILE A 133 -0.49 1.58 8.45
N LEU A 134 -0.33 2.41 9.46
CA LEU A 134 -0.01 1.97 10.81
C LEU A 134 -1.10 1.05 11.38
N ASP A 135 -2.37 1.44 11.24
CA ASP A 135 -3.50 0.64 11.71
C ASP A 135 -3.58 -0.71 10.98
N PHE A 136 -3.38 -0.71 9.68
CA PHE A 136 -3.32 -1.93 8.89
C PHE A 136 -2.19 -2.85 9.35
N MET A 137 -1.00 -2.30 9.54
CA MET A 137 0.16 -3.07 10.00
C MET A 137 -0.05 -3.66 11.40
N ASP A 138 -0.60 -2.88 12.34
CA ASP A 138 -0.90 -3.36 13.69
C ASP A 138 -1.85 -4.57 13.65
N ARG A 139 -2.90 -4.50 12.82
CA ARG A 139 -3.81 -5.64 12.63
C ARG A 139 -3.15 -6.82 11.93
N ALA A 140 -2.39 -6.57 10.87
CA ALA A 140 -1.71 -7.61 10.11
C ALA A 140 -0.74 -8.44 10.97
N PHE A 141 0.03 -7.78 11.83
CA PHE A 141 0.98 -8.43 12.73
C PHE A 141 0.31 -9.22 13.87
N ARG A 142 -0.98 -9.02 14.13
CA ARG A 142 -1.76 -9.78 15.13
C ARG A 142 -2.45 -11.00 14.55
N LEU A 143 -2.50 -11.14 13.21
CA LEU A 143 -3.08 -12.30 12.57
C LEU A 143 -2.20 -13.54 12.77
N GLU A 144 -2.83 -14.65 13.12
CA GLU A 144 -2.16 -15.93 13.31
C GLU A 144 -2.62 -16.94 12.27
N PRO A 145 -1.76 -17.92 11.92
CA PRO A 145 -2.16 -19.03 11.08
C PRO A 145 -3.35 -19.77 11.68
N SER A 146 -4.32 -20.13 10.86
CA SER A 146 -5.40 -21.00 11.28
C SER A 146 -4.78 -22.30 11.79
N THR A 147 -5.01 -22.64 13.04
CA THR A 147 -4.63 -23.95 13.57
C THR A 147 -5.44 -25.02 12.83
N SER A 148 -4.92 -25.46 11.69
CA SER A 148 -5.37 -26.73 11.13
C SER A 148 -4.91 -27.79 12.13
N THR A 149 -5.84 -28.28 12.90
CA THR A 149 -5.71 -29.55 13.62
C THR A 149 -5.25 -30.57 12.58
N GLN A 150 -3.95 -30.84 12.55
CA GLN A 150 -3.48 -32.03 11.81
C GLN A 150 -4.09 -33.25 12.52
N PRO A 151 -4.64 -34.18 11.75
CA PRO A 151 -5.15 -35.43 12.30
C PRO A 151 -4.05 -36.33 12.82
#